data_7eb0669c53c3df6129d9f3f81f01d85e
#
_entry.id   7eb0669c53c3df6129d9f3f81f01d85e
#
_cell.length_a   1.000
_cell.length_b   1.000
_cell.length_c   1.000
_cell.angle_alpha   90.00
_cell.angle_beta   90.00
_cell.angle_gamma   90.00
#
_symmetry.space_group_name_H-M   'P 1'
#
loop_
_entity.id
_entity.type
_entity.pdbx_description
1 polymer ?
#
loop_
_entity_poly.entity_id
_entity_poly.type
_entity_poly.pdbx_seq_one_letter_code
_entity_poly.pdbx_strand_id
1 'polypeptide(L)'
;MHSPTAREESTRKLGRAELGPHVHERQMPFWLRKMLEKGPKVTRTNQIAPDGTIQKLETVENEATGIIPILERLCRADNSVKRAFLCSPKISQVSKMPREGGFCGYRNIQMLVSYIRHSDLPGQDRFSGPLPTILQLQDMIEHAWDMGLNSVGREETGGIRGTRKFIGTSEAQALFLSLGIPCEACSIGETPQLRAHNALLSNVANYFRTGSPCQTDEKVLVTDLPPIYFQHQGHSMTIVGFEVRDDGSANLLVFDPKLQVPSWIKRLKEVQFKFRNPLHTLKGYRRGISYLQKYPVFEILKFWLLSTAAEAKMRTTPNVIITGTPGVGKTVHCQQLAQETGLQHLSINQIAKERDCFDTYDSKLETWVVDEDKLLDAIEDEILKGGYLIDWHACDLFPKSWIDLVVVLRCPSTSVHYDRLSTRAYKQEKLQENLDAEIFGVLLEEAREAFDEEVVVELSSEKDDDVENNCARISAWIESWKKDHSETE
;
A
#
# COMPACT_ATOMS: atom_id res chain seq x y z
N MET A 1 -43.23 18.49 -17.25
CA MET A 1 -42.52 17.81 -16.17
C MET A 1 -41.09 17.60 -16.65
N HIS A 2 -40.17 18.45 -16.22
CA HIS A 2 -38.76 18.36 -16.60
C HIS A 2 -38.05 17.53 -15.54
N SER A 3 -37.45 16.43 -15.99
CA SER A 3 -36.51 15.62 -15.19
C SER A 3 -35.30 16.49 -14.83
N PRO A 4 -34.76 16.38 -13.61
CA PRO A 4 -33.53 17.07 -13.27
C PRO A 4 -32.36 16.33 -13.96
N THR A 5 -31.67 17.05 -14.83
CA THR A 5 -30.40 16.64 -15.43
C THR A 5 -29.36 16.43 -14.32
N ALA A 6 -28.76 15.25 -14.30
CA ALA A 6 -27.57 14.96 -13.51
C ALA A 6 -26.52 16.05 -13.78
N ARG A 7 -26.07 16.73 -12.74
CA ARG A 7 -24.89 17.61 -12.80
C ARG A 7 -23.70 16.71 -13.06
N GLU A 8 -23.10 16.80 -14.25
CA GLU A 8 -21.74 16.36 -14.50
C GLU A 8 -20.86 17.11 -13.47
N GLU A 9 -20.28 16.38 -12.52
CA GLU A 9 -19.20 16.91 -11.70
C GLU A 9 -18.05 17.24 -12.63
N SER A 10 -17.82 18.51 -12.89
CA SER A 10 -16.72 18.99 -13.72
C SER A 10 -15.42 18.65 -13.01
N THR A 11 -14.66 17.71 -13.55
CA THR A 11 -13.34 17.31 -13.08
C THR A 11 -12.46 18.53 -12.85
N ARG A 12 -11.96 18.71 -11.63
CA ARG A 12 -11.14 19.88 -11.26
C ARG A 12 -9.76 19.76 -11.93
N LYS A 13 -9.44 20.69 -12.83
CA LYS A 13 -8.08 20.77 -13.39
C LYS A 13 -7.05 21.12 -12.32
N LEU A 14 -5.97 20.33 -12.26
CA LEU A 14 -4.85 20.58 -11.37
C LEU A 14 -4.09 21.84 -11.76
N GLY A 15 -3.55 22.51 -10.76
CA GLY A 15 -2.88 23.80 -10.90
C GLY A 15 -1.36 23.73 -10.84
N ARG A 16 -0.75 24.88 -10.64
CA ARG A 16 0.72 25.03 -10.56
C ARG A 16 1.31 24.39 -9.29
N ALA A 17 0.52 24.26 -8.24
CA ALA A 17 0.98 23.63 -6.99
C ALA A 17 1.24 22.13 -7.19
N GLU A 18 0.42 21.48 -7.98
CA GLU A 18 0.47 20.03 -8.25
C GLU A 18 1.35 19.73 -9.48
N LEU A 19 1.12 20.42 -10.61
CA LEU A 19 1.77 20.16 -11.90
C LEU A 19 3.08 20.94 -12.14
N GLY A 20 3.45 21.79 -11.19
CA GLY A 20 4.69 22.58 -11.26
C GLY A 20 4.59 23.83 -12.14
N PRO A 21 5.73 24.52 -12.37
CA PRO A 21 5.76 25.81 -13.05
C PRO A 21 5.34 25.76 -14.52
N HIS A 22 5.28 24.57 -15.11
CA HIS A 22 4.99 24.36 -16.53
C HIS A 22 3.61 23.76 -16.78
N VAL A 23 2.65 23.99 -15.89
CA VAL A 23 1.27 23.46 -15.94
C VAL A 23 0.56 23.70 -17.28
N HIS A 24 0.79 24.84 -17.94
CA HIS A 24 0.16 25.21 -19.22
C HIS A 24 1.02 24.84 -20.44
N GLU A 25 2.13 24.16 -20.21
CA GLU A 25 3.03 23.78 -21.32
C GLU A 25 2.39 22.67 -22.17
N ARG A 26 2.38 22.88 -23.48
CA ARG A 26 1.91 21.85 -24.44
C ARG A 26 3.07 20.99 -24.95
N GLN A 27 4.25 21.56 -25.06
CA GLN A 27 5.45 20.86 -25.49
C GLN A 27 6.68 21.47 -24.83
N MET A 28 7.55 20.61 -24.29
CA MET A 28 8.83 21.04 -23.72
C MET A 28 9.79 21.59 -24.81
N PRO A 29 10.76 22.42 -24.43
CA PRO A 29 11.77 22.92 -25.38
C PRO A 29 12.49 21.79 -26.12
N PHE A 30 12.76 22.00 -27.41
CA PHE A 30 13.37 21.00 -28.28
C PHE A 30 14.72 20.46 -27.76
N TRP A 31 15.56 21.35 -27.22
CA TRP A 31 16.85 20.93 -26.64
C TRP A 31 16.69 19.94 -25.48
N LEU A 32 15.67 20.15 -24.62
CA LEU A 32 15.40 19.29 -23.50
C LEU A 32 14.85 17.94 -23.98
N ARG A 33 13.89 17.95 -24.89
CA ARG A 33 13.37 16.74 -25.52
C ARG A 33 14.50 15.89 -26.11
N LYS A 34 15.39 16.52 -26.91
CA LYS A 34 16.54 15.82 -27.49
C LYS A 34 17.52 15.27 -26.47
N MET A 35 17.72 15.98 -25.36
CA MET A 35 18.51 15.49 -24.21
C MET A 35 17.87 14.26 -23.57
N LEU A 36 16.55 14.26 -23.34
CA LEU A 36 15.82 13.14 -22.76
C LEU A 36 15.74 11.93 -23.71
N GLU A 37 15.62 12.16 -25.02
CA GLU A 37 15.67 11.11 -26.06
C GLU A 37 17.05 10.43 -26.11
N LYS A 38 18.11 11.20 -25.98
CA LYS A 38 19.48 10.67 -25.94
C LYS A 38 19.76 9.87 -24.68
N GLY A 39 19.11 10.23 -23.58
CA GLY A 39 19.33 9.61 -22.27
C GLY A 39 20.73 9.89 -21.67
N PRO A 40 21.05 9.27 -20.53
CA PRO A 40 22.35 9.41 -19.88
C PRO A 40 23.46 8.71 -20.67
N LYS A 41 24.70 9.18 -20.49
CA LYS A 41 25.87 8.57 -21.10
C LYS A 41 26.10 7.17 -20.53
N VAL A 42 26.24 6.19 -21.43
CA VAL A 42 26.62 4.81 -21.10
C VAL A 42 28.09 4.63 -21.41
N THR A 43 28.86 4.18 -20.41
CA THR A 43 30.28 3.88 -20.56
C THR A 43 30.49 2.38 -20.38
N ARG A 44 31.18 1.75 -21.32
CA ARG A 44 31.55 0.33 -21.28
C ARG A 44 33.02 0.20 -21.02
N THR A 45 33.38 -0.52 -19.96
CA THR A 45 34.77 -0.82 -19.59
C THR A 45 34.94 -2.32 -19.45
N ASN A 46 36.12 -2.82 -19.84
CA ASN A 46 36.49 -4.21 -19.57
C ASN A 46 37.18 -4.27 -18.23
N GLN A 47 36.81 -5.25 -17.40
CA GLN A 47 37.41 -5.52 -16.11
C GLN A 47 37.80 -6.99 -16.02
N ILE A 48 38.93 -7.29 -15.39
CA ILE A 48 39.32 -8.67 -15.16
C ILE A 48 38.66 -9.12 -13.85
N ALA A 49 37.83 -10.16 -13.89
CA ALA A 49 37.22 -10.76 -12.72
C ALA A 49 38.25 -11.56 -11.91
N PRO A 50 37.97 -11.90 -10.63
CA PRO A 50 38.89 -12.67 -9.80
C PRO A 50 39.26 -14.05 -10.37
N ASP A 51 38.42 -14.59 -11.22
CA ASP A 51 38.64 -15.88 -11.94
C ASP A 51 39.49 -15.72 -13.22
N GLY A 52 39.98 -14.50 -13.52
CA GLY A 52 40.78 -14.18 -14.72
C GLY A 52 39.95 -13.93 -15.98
N THR A 53 38.64 -14.01 -15.95
CA THR A 53 37.79 -13.73 -17.12
C THR A 53 37.63 -12.23 -17.36
N ILE A 54 37.50 -11.82 -18.62
CA ILE A 54 37.22 -10.43 -18.98
C ILE A 54 35.71 -10.21 -18.95
N GLN A 55 35.27 -9.38 -18.00
CA GLN A 55 33.87 -8.98 -17.86
C GLN A 55 33.68 -7.57 -18.44
N LYS A 56 32.63 -7.38 -19.24
CA LYS A 56 32.20 -6.06 -19.71
C LYS A 56 31.34 -5.39 -18.64
N LEU A 57 31.86 -4.34 -18.03
CA LEU A 57 31.11 -3.54 -17.07
C LEU A 57 30.47 -2.34 -17.82
N GLU A 58 29.16 -2.26 -17.76
CA GLU A 58 28.41 -1.13 -18.27
C GLU A 58 28.01 -0.20 -17.11
N THR A 59 28.32 1.07 -17.21
CA THR A 59 27.98 2.10 -16.22
C THR A 59 27.17 3.21 -16.87
N VAL A 60 26.04 3.55 -16.26
CA VAL A 60 25.17 4.65 -16.69
C VAL A 60 25.46 5.87 -15.82
N GLU A 61 25.67 7.03 -16.43
CA GLU A 61 26.21 8.23 -15.75
C GLU A 61 25.39 8.65 -14.53
N ASN A 62 24.06 8.65 -14.63
CA ASN A 62 23.14 9.07 -13.56
C ASN A 62 22.59 7.92 -12.73
N GLU A 63 23.05 6.69 -12.94
CA GLU A 63 22.65 5.50 -12.20
C GLU A 63 23.76 5.02 -11.26
N ALA A 64 23.40 4.64 -10.06
CA ALA A 64 24.32 4.06 -9.08
C ALA A 64 23.70 2.83 -8.43
N THR A 65 24.28 1.67 -8.69
CA THR A 65 23.92 0.37 -8.13
C THR A 65 24.71 0.09 -6.86
N GLY A 66 24.20 -0.80 -5.96
CA GLY A 66 24.94 -1.26 -4.77
C GLY A 66 25.09 -0.19 -3.69
N ILE A 67 24.18 0.76 -3.61
CA ILE A 67 24.19 1.80 -2.55
C ILE A 67 23.64 1.27 -1.23
N ILE A 68 22.69 0.34 -1.22
CA ILE A 68 22.12 -0.23 0.01
C ILE A 68 23.19 -0.87 0.90
N PRO A 69 24.09 -1.74 0.42
CA PRO A 69 25.19 -2.27 1.24
C PRO A 69 26.14 -1.19 1.79
N ILE A 70 26.28 -0.05 1.10
CA ILE A 70 27.06 1.08 1.60
C ILE A 70 26.32 1.78 2.74
N LEU A 71 25.00 2.00 2.59
CA LEU A 71 24.16 2.57 3.65
C LEU A 71 24.14 1.67 4.88
N GLU A 72 24.07 0.35 4.72
CA GLU A 72 24.18 -0.62 5.81
C GLU A 72 25.48 -0.41 6.60
N ARG A 73 26.62 -0.36 5.92
CA ARG A 73 27.94 -0.15 6.58
C ARG A 73 28.04 1.21 7.26
N LEU A 74 27.45 2.25 6.67
CA LEU A 74 27.41 3.60 7.25
C LEU A 74 26.52 3.64 8.49
N CYS A 75 25.35 3.01 8.49
CA CYS A 75 24.47 2.92 9.66
C CYS A 75 25.10 2.08 10.78
N ARG A 76 25.81 0.99 10.45
CA ARG A 76 26.57 0.21 11.44
C ARG A 76 27.70 1.02 12.08
N ALA A 77 28.37 1.87 11.30
CA ALA A 77 29.49 2.70 11.77
C ALA A 77 29.04 3.97 12.52
N ASP A 78 27.81 4.40 12.39
CA ASP A 78 27.26 5.56 13.11
C ASP A 78 26.78 5.14 14.52
N ASN A 79 27.52 5.54 15.56
CA ASN A 79 27.20 5.18 16.94
C ASN A 79 25.87 5.77 17.44
N SER A 80 25.34 6.80 16.79
CA SER A 80 24.04 7.39 17.16
C SER A 80 22.84 6.63 16.60
N VAL A 81 23.05 5.64 15.72
CA VAL A 81 22.00 4.75 15.22
C VAL A 81 21.79 3.61 16.20
N LYS A 82 20.60 3.54 16.79
CA LYS A 82 20.17 2.43 17.65
C LYS A 82 19.77 1.23 16.80
N ARG A 83 18.92 1.45 15.80
CA ARG A 83 18.46 0.41 14.88
C ARG A 83 18.16 1.01 13.50
N ALA A 84 18.46 0.29 12.44
CA ALA A 84 18.11 0.69 11.09
C ALA A 84 17.61 -0.52 10.27
N PHE A 85 16.67 -0.25 9.38
CA PHE A 85 16.12 -1.18 8.42
C PHE A 85 16.35 -0.63 7.02
N LEU A 86 16.72 -1.48 6.09
CA LEU A 86 16.95 -1.14 4.69
C LEU A 86 16.14 -2.06 3.78
N CYS A 87 15.66 -1.53 2.67
CA CYS A 87 14.99 -2.30 1.64
C CYS A 87 15.96 -3.23 0.89
N SER A 88 15.44 -4.01 -0.03
CA SER A 88 16.21 -4.90 -0.89
C SER A 88 17.35 -4.19 -1.62
N PRO A 89 18.56 -4.78 -1.66
CA PRO A 89 19.72 -4.22 -2.37
C PRO A 89 19.58 -4.22 -3.90
N LYS A 90 18.51 -4.78 -4.44
CA LYS A 90 18.24 -4.88 -5.88
C LYS A 90 17.92 -3.52 -6.54
N ILE A 91 17.74 -2.45 -5.76
CA ILE A 91 17.45 -1.10 -6.26
C ILE A 91 18.72 -0.33 -6.67
N SER A 92 18.61 0.46 -7.74
CA SER A 92 19.60 1.47 -8.14
C SER A 92 19.12 2.88 -7.81
N GLN A 93 20.01 3.74 -7.35
CA GLN A 93 19.72 5.17 -7.24
C GLN A 93 19.85 5.84 -8.62
N VAL A 94 18.80 6.55 -9.05
CA VAL A 94 18.78 7.29 -10.32
C VAL A 94 18.71 8.78 -10.05
N SER A 95 19.80 9.49 -10.37
CA SER A 95 19.91 10.94 -10.17
C SER A 95 19.42 11.72 -11.39
N LYS A 96 19.02 12.98 -11.19
CA LYS A 96 18.71 13.90 -12.27
C LYS A 96 19.93 14.20 -13.11
N MET A 97 19.74 14.37 -14.41
CA MET A 97 20.76 14.93 -15.30
C MET A 97 20.85 16.46 -15.12
N PRO A 98 22.00 17.07 -15.41
CA PRO A 98 22.15 18.52 -15.37
C PRO A 98 21.11 19.23 -16.24
N ARG A 99 20.46 20.27 -15.73
CA ARG A 99 19.44 21.09 -16.40
C ARG A 99 18.13 20.37 -16.76
N GLU A 100 17.90 19.17 -16.26
CA GLU A 100 16.72 18.37 -16.55
C GLU A 100 15.41 19.00 -16.02
N GLY A 101 15.44 19.68 -14.88
CA GLY A 101 14.26 20.33 -14.32
C GLY A 101 13.44 19.45 -13.37
N GLY A 102 12.12 19.47 -13.47
CA GLY A 102 11.16 18.94 -12.50
C GLY A 102 10.76 17.46 -12.67
N PHE A 103 11.63 16.59 -13.15
CA PHE A 103 11.31 15.18 -13.42
C PHE A 103 11.58 14.20 -12.26
N CYS A 104 11.50 14.67 -11.01
CA CYS A 104 11.76 13.80 -9.85
C CYS A 104 10.82 12.59 -9.80
N GLY A 105 9.52 12.74 -10.10
CA GLY A 105 8.57 11.65 -10.16
C GLY A 105 8.99 10.55 -11.12
N TYR A 106 9.37 10.90 -12.33
CA TYR A 106 9.85 9.93 -13.33
C TYR A 106 11.14 9.22 -12.90
N ARG A 107 12.05 9.93 -12.21
CA ARG A 107 13.29 9.33 -11.70
C ARG A 107 13.01 8.33 -10.57
N ASN A 108 12.02 8.61 -9.72
CA ASN A 108 11.58 7.64 -8.72
C ASN A 108 10.94 6.41 -9.37
N ILE A 109 10.10 6.57 -10.40
CA ILE A 109 9.61 5.43 -11.18
C ILE A 109 10.77 4.60 -11.74
N GLN A 110 11.81 5.24 -12.30
CA GLN A 110 12.99 4.51 -12.78
C GLN A 110 13.73 3.75 -11.67
N MET A 111 13.81 4.29 -10.44
CA MET A 111 14.36 3.58 -9.30
C MET A 111 13.52 2.35 -8.95
N LEU A 112 12.19 2.48 -8.93
CA LEU A 112 11.28 1.35 -8.74
C LEU A 112 11.41 0.30 -9.85
N VAL A 113 11.48 0.72 -11.11
CA VAL A 113 11.72 -0.17 -12.25
C VAL A 113 13.06 -0.90 -12.11
N SER A 114 14.12 -0.23 -11.62
CA SER A 114 15.41 -0.89 -11.38
C SER A 114 15.30 -2.02 -10.36
N TYR A 115 14.45 -1.86 -9.34
CA TYR A 115 14.15 -2.91 -8.37
C TYR A 115 13.36 -4.06 -9.02
N ILE A 116 12.26 -3.75 -9.73
CA ILE A 116 11.40 -4.74 -10.39
C ILE A 116 12.22 -5.65 -11.32
N ARG A 117 13.14 -5.10 -12.10
CA ARG A 117 14.00 -5.84 -13.03
C ARG A 117 14.85 -6.94 -12.39
N HIS A 118 15.12 -6.83 -11.11
CA HIS A 118 15.97 -7.77 -10.36
C HIS A 118 15.17 -8.50 -9.25
N SER A 119 13.86 -8.30 -9.21
CA SER A 119 12.94 -8.95 -8.27
C SER A 119 12.10 -9.99 -8.99
N ASP A 120 11.45 -10.87 -8.24
CA ASP A 120 10.53 -11.88 -8.78
C ASP A 120 9.08 -11.36 -8.85
N LEU A 121 8.90 -10.03 -8.98
CA LEU A 121 7.59 -9.40 -9.10
C LEU A 121 6.96 -9.67 -10.47
N PRO A 122 5.62 -9.77 -10.55
CA PRO A 122 4.91 -9.79 -11.82
C PRO A 122 5.29 -8.60 -12.70
N GLY A 123 5.36 -8.79 -14.01
CA GLY A 123 5.72 -7.75 -14.96
C GLY A 123 7.21 -7.44 -15.07
N GLN A 124 8.09 -8.20 -14.40
CA GLN A 124 9.55 -8.08 -14.52
C GLN A 124 10.01 -8.18 -15.99
N ASP A 125 9.43 -9.08 -16.75
CA ASP A 125 9.69 -9.32 -18.17
C ASP A 125 9.41 -8.10 -19.05
N ARG A 126 8.52 -7.20 -18.64
CA ARG A 126 8.19 -5.94 -19.32
C ARG A 126 9.34 -4.93 -19.31
N PHE A 127 10.29 -5.11 -18.40
CA PHE A 127 11.43 -4.22 -18.22
C PHE A 127 12.78 -4.88 -18.55
N SER A 128 12.84 -5.81 -19.49
CA SER A 128 14.03 -6.60 -19.86
C SER A 128 15.16 -5.81 -20.58
N GLY A 129 14.97 -4.53 -20.85
CA GLY A 129 15.96 -3.66 -21.50
C GLY A 129 16.61 -2.64 -20.56
N PRO A 130 17.20 -1.56 -21.08
CA PRO A 130 17.63 -0.42 -20.27
C PRO A 130 16.44 0.23 -19.56
N LEU A 131 16.71 1.05 -18.53
CA LEU A 131 15.63 1.79 -17.84
C LEU A 131 14.85 2.64 -18.86
N PRO A 132 13.51 2.66 -18.79
CA PRO A 132 12.71 3.45 -19.70
C PRO A 132 13.06 4.93 -19.55
N THR A 133 13.16 5.65 -20.67
CA THR A 133 13.39 7.09 -20.68
C THR A 133 12.19 7.83 -20.10
N ILE A 134 12.37 9.10 -19.69
CA ILE A 134 11.26 9.93 -19.22
C ILE A 134 10.14 10.01 -20.25
N LEU A 135 10.46 10.12 -21.53
CA LEU A 135 9.46 10.18 -22.60
C LEU A 135 8.69 8.87 -22.74
N GLN A 136 9.38 7.73 -22.65
CA GLN A 136 8.73 6.42 -22.64
C GLN A 136 7.80 6.26 -21.42
N LEU A 137 8.22 6.72 -20.23
CA LEU A 137 7.36 6.71 -19.05
C LEU A 137 6.12 7.58 -19.25
N GLN A 138 6.24 8.74 -19.89
CA GLN A 138 5.08 9.57 -20.25
C GLN A 138 4.12 8.81 -21.18
N ASP A 139 4.64 8.12 -22.19
CA ASP A 139 3.84 7.32 -23.11
C ASP A 139 3.14 6.15 -22.40
N MET A 140 3.84 5.48 -21.47
CA MET A 140 3.28 4.37 -20.68
C MET A 140 2.16 4.83 -19.73
N ILE A 141 2.31 5.97 -19.07
CA ILE A 141 1.28 6.56 -18.20
C ILE A 141 0.05 6.95 -19.02
N GLU A 142 0.24 7.63 -20.12
CA GLU A 142 -0.86 8.00 -21.02
C GLU A 142 -1.60 6.76 -21.57
N HIS A 143 -0.87 5.70 -21.86
CA HIS A 143 -1.45 4.42 -22.26
C HIS A 143 -2.25 3.77 -21.13
N ALA A 144 -1.76 3.82 -19.88
CA ALA A 144 -2.52 3.34 -18.73
C ALA A 144 -3.84 4.09 -18.55
N TRP A 145 -3.85 5.40 -18.76
CA TRP A 145 -5.08 6.21 -18.78
C TRP A 145 -6.02 5.82 -19.93
N ASP A 146 -5.47 5.48 -21.12
CA ASP A 146 -6.27 4.96 -22.25
C ASP A 146 -6.94 3.62 -21.93
N MET A 147 -6.32 2.81 -21.06
CA MET A 147 -6.89 1.55 -20.55
C MET A 147 -7.93 1.76 -19.43
N GLY A 148 -8.21 3.00 -19.03
CA GLY A 148 -9.16 3.34 -17.97
C GLY A 148 -8.56 3.41 -16.56
N LEU A 149 -7.27 3.10 -16.39
CA LEU A 149 -6.59 3.14 -15.09
C LEU A 149 -6.29 4.59 -14.69
N ASN A 150 -6.94 5.09 -13.62
CA ASN A 150 -6.82 6.48 -13.17
C ASN A 150 -7.02 7.51 -14.31
N SER A 151 -7.94 7.24 -15.24
CA SER A 151 -8.16 8.04 -16.46
C SER A 151 -8.49 9.51 -16.19
N VAL A 152 -9.05 9.81 -15.03
CA VAL A 152 -9.30 11.19 -14.52
C VAL A 152 -8.01 12.02 -14.54
N GLY A 153 -6.85 11.42 -14.28
CA GLY A 153 -5.56 12.08 -14.33
C GLY A 153 -5.26 12.77 -15.68
N ARG A 154 -5.75 12.23 -16.81
CA ARG A 154 -5.62 12.90 -18.12
C ARG A 154 -6.41 14.19 -18.18
N GLU A 155 -7.63 14.20 -17.66
CA GLU A 155 -8.49 15.40 -17.65
C GLU A 155 -7.93 16.46 -16.70
N GLU A 156 -7.52 16.04 -15.51
CA GLU A 156 -6.96 16.92 -14.47
C GLU A 156 -5.65 17.56 -14.90
N THR A 157 -4.77 16.80 -15.53
CA THR A 157 -3.46 17.29 -15.98
C THR A 157 -3.50 17.93 -17.35
N GLY A 158 -4.52 17.63 -18.18
CA GLY A 158 -4.58 18.01 -19.59
C GLY A 158 -3.51 17.28 -20.44
N GLY A 159 -3.10 16.07 -20.00
CA GLY A 159 -2.06 15.26 -20.62
C GLY A 159 -0.63 15.65 -20.22
N ILE A 160 0.26 14.66 -20.21
CA ILE A 160 1.68 14.85 -19.78
C ILE A 160 2.69 14.61 -20.89
N ARG A 161 2.30 13.96 -22.00
CA ARG A 161 3.19 13.59 -23.11
C ARG A 161 3.94 14.79 -23.69
N GLY A 162 5.26 14.72 -23.69
CA GLY A 162 6.13 15.77 -24.24
C GLY A 162 6.15 17.07 -23.42
N THR A 163 5.68 17.06 -22.15
CA THR A 163 5.65 18.23 -21.28
C THR A 163 6.60 18.09 -20.07
N ARG A 164 6.78 19.20 -19.33
CA ARG A 164 7.52 19.21 -18.04
C ARG A 164 6.62 19.18 -16.82
N LYS A 165 5.38 18.76 -16.98
CA LYS A 165 4.45 18.64 -15.87
C LYS A 165 4.96 17.63 -14.85
N PHE A 166 4.73 17.91 -13.58
CA PHE A 166 5.02 16.99 -12.50
C PHE A 166 4.04 15.82 -12.55
N ILE A 167 4.49 14.67 -12.06
CA ILE A 167 3.66 13.50 -11.83
C ILE A 167 3.79 13.07 -10.38
N GLY A 168 2.83 12.30 -9.90
CA GLY A 168 2.74 11.82 -8.54
C GLY A 168 2.56 10.31 -8.42
N THR A 169 2.05 9.91 -7.27
CA THR A 169 1.76 8.51 -6.93
C THR A 169 0.65 7.93 -7.80
N SER A 170 -0.35 8.72 -8.17
CA SER A 170 -1.48 8.30 -9.03
C SER A 170 -1.02 7.90 -10.43
N GLU A 171 -0.10 8.68 -11.04
CA GLU A 171 0.47 8.35 -12.34
C GLU A 171 1.39 7.12 -12.27
N ALA A 172 2.18 7.02 -11.20
CA ALA A 172 3.01 5.85 -10.97
C ALA A 172 2.17 4.58 -10.76
N GLN A 173 1.07 4.67 -10.01
CA GLN A 173 0.13 3.57 -9.79
C GLN A 173 -0.52 3.13 -11.10
N ALA A 174 -1.06 4.06 -11.88
CA ALA A 174 -1.67 3.75 -13.18
C ALA A 174 -0.68 2.99 -14.08
N LEU A 175 0.58 3.44 -14.15
CA LEU A 175 1.63 2.78 -14.92
C LEU A 175 1.87 1.34 -14.45
N PHE A 176 2.09 1.12 -13.15
CA PHE A 176 2.41 -0.21 -12.64
C PHE A 176 1.24 -1.17 -12.75
N LEU A 177 0.02 -0.72 -12.45
CA LEU A 177 -1.19 -1.54 -12.62
C LEU A 177 -1.42 -1.92 -14.08
N SER A 178 -1.15 -1.04 -15.06
CA SER A 178 -1.27 -1.36 -16.50
C SER A 178 -0.30 -2.46 -16.96
N LEU A 179 0.75 -2.71 -16.20
CA LEU A 179 1.74 -3.76 -16.44
C LEU A 179 1.49 -5.02 -15.61
N GLY A 180 0.37 -5.09 -14.87
CA GLY A 180 0.05 -6.20 -13.99
C GLY A 180 0.93 -6.25 -12.72
N ILE A 181 1.55 -5.13 -12.33
CA ILE A 181 2.36 -5.03 -11.12
C ILE A 181 1.47 -4.49 -10.00
N PRO A 182 1.10 -5.30 -9.01
CA PRO A 182 0.19 -4.89 -7.95
C PRO A 182 0.86 -3.87 -7.03
N CYS A 183 0.20 -2.73 -6.84
CA CYS A 183 0.68 -1.65 -5.99
C CYS A 183 -0.47 -0.82 -5.41
N GLU A 184 -0.22 -0.21 -4.28
CA GLU A 184 -1.15 0.66 -3.58
C GLU A 184 -0.55 2.05 -3.40
N ALA A 185 -1.34 3.07 -3.71
CA ALA A 185 -1.03 4.46 -3.41
C ALA A 185 -1.93 4.94 -2.27
N CYS A 186 -1.34 5.54 -1.24
CA CYS A 186 -2.11 6.12 -0.15
C CYS A 186 -1.61 7.53 0.20
N SER A 187 -2.55 8.36 0.69
CA SER A 187 -2.29 9.70 1.18
C SER A 187 -2.27 9.68 2.71
N ILE A 188 -1.26 10.31 3.30
CA ILE A 188 -1.06 10.40 4.74
C ILE A 188 -1.14 11.87 5.13
N GLY A 189 -2.27 12.28 5.68
CA GLY A 189 -2.55 13.63 6.14
C GLY A 189 -2.44 13.79 7.66
N GLU A 190 -2.64 15.02 8.11
CA GLU A 190 -2.74 15.35 9.53
C GLU A 190 -4.16 15.02 10.03
N THR A 191 -4.25 14.40 11.20
CA THR A 191 -5.49 14.16 11.92
C THR A 191 -5.52 14.96 13.22
N PRO A 192 -6.68 15.12 13.89
CA PRO A 192 -6.72 15.80 15.19
C PRO A 192 -5.80 15.20 16.26
N GLN A 193 -5.52 13.89 16.16
CA GLN A 193 -4.73 13.14 17.13
C GLN A 193 -3.26 13.00 16.73
N LEU A 194 -2.96 13.03 15.41
CA LEU A 194 -1.63 12.66 14.92
C LEU A 194 -1.16 13.60 13.80
N ARG A 195 0.03 14.16 13.94
CA ARG A 195 0.70 14.94 12.90
C ARG A 195 1.07 14.06 11.70
N ALA A 196 0.92 14.59 10.48
CA ALA A 196 1.18 13.85 9.23
C ALA A 196 2.58 13.18 9.21
N HIS A 197 3.61 13.87 9.70
CA HIS A 197 4.97 13.31 9.72
C HIS A 197 5.12 12.14 10.70
N ASN A 198 4.39 12.13 11.82
CA ASN A 198 4.39 11.01 12.77
C ASN A 198 3.65 9.81 12.18
N ALA A 199 2.50 10.05 11.53
CA ALA A 199 1.76 9.01 10.82
C ALA A 199 2.61 8.37 9.72
N LEU A 200 3.33 9.17 8.94
CA LEU A 200 4.26 8.67 7.92
C LEU A 200 5.38 7.82 8.53
N LEU A 201 6.03 8.32 9.59
CA LEU A 201 7.12 7.58 10.26
C LEU A 201 6.63 6.25 10.84
N SER A 202 5.45 6.23 11.47
CA SER A 202 4.83 5.01 11.99
C SER A 202 4.47 4.02 10.87
N ASN A 203 3.86 4.49 9.78
CA ASN A 203 3.52 3.66 8.62
C ASN A 203 4.76 3.00 7.99
N VAL A 204 5.85 3.77 7.81
CA VAL A 204 7.10 3.23 7.25
C VAL A 204 7.82 2.32 8.24
N ALA A 205 7.77 2.63 9.54
CA ALA A 205 8.34 1.76 10.57
C ALA A 205 7.64 0.39 10.59
N ASN A 206 6.31 0.38 10.54
CA ASN A 206 5.51 -0.86 10.48
C ASN A 206 5.84 -1.65 9.22
N TYR A 207 5.91 -1.00 8.05
CA TYR A 207 6.29 -1.66 6.80
C TYR A 207 7.60 -2.43 6.90
N PHE A 208 8.65 -1.83 7.47
CA PHE A 208 9.94 -2.49 7.62
C PHE A 208 9.97 -3.53 8.75
N ARG A 209 9.13 -3.38 9.77
CA ARG A 209 9.03 -4.36 10.86
C ARG A 209 8.34 -5.65 10.41
N THR A 210 7.25 -5.57 9.65
CA THR A 210 6.51 -6.73 9.13
C THR A 210 7.35 -7.59 8.18
N GLY A 211 8.25 -6.99 7.39
CA GLY A 211 9.15 -7.72 6.50
C GLY A 211 10.46 -8.18 7.16
N SER A 212 10.56 -8.14 8.48
CA SER A 212 11.76 -8.51 9.22
C SER A 212 11.53 -9.79 10.02
N PRO A 213 12.48 -10.75 10.04
CA PRO A 213 12.38 -11.93 10.90
C PRO A 213 12.19 -11.50 12.36
N CYS A 214 11.24 -12.12 13.03
CA CYS A 214 10.96 -11.89 14.44
C CYS A 214 12.23 -12.13 15.27
N GLN A 215 12.67 -11.12 16.07
CA GLN A 215 13.73 -11.21 17.08
C GLN A 215 15.17 -11.37 16.54
N THR A 216 15.65 -10.42 15.76
CA THR A 216 17.09 -10.25 15.58
C THR A 216 17.58 -9.03 16.38
N ASP A 217 18.64 -9.21 17.21
CA ASP A 217 19.32 -8.13 17.92
C ASP A 217 20.28 -7.31 17.00
N GLU A 218 20.17 -7.52 15.68
CA GLU A 218 21.03 -6.82 14.74
C GLU A 218 20.72 -5.31 14.68
N LYS A 219 21.78 -4.51 14.78
CA LYS A 219 21.71 -3.04 14.70
C LYS A 219 21.17 -2.56 13.35
N VAL A 220 21.54 -3.22 12.26
CA VAL A 220 21.11 -2.88 10.89
C VAL A 220 20.63 -4.12 10.20
N LEU A 221 19.40 -4.10 9.75
CA LEU A 221 18.74 -5.20 9.05
C LEU A 221 18.49 -4.80 7.59
N VAL A 222 19.03 -5.57 6.67
CA VAL A 222 18.72 -5.48 5.23
C VAL A 222 17.63 -6.50 4.94
N THR A 223 16.52 -6.04 4.41
CA THR A 223 15.34 -6.87 4.08
C THR A 223 15.23 -7.09 2.58
N ASP A 224 14.36 -8.02 2.16
CA ASP A 224 13.99 -8.20 0.76
C ASP A 224 12.81 -7.30 0.34
N LEU A 225 12.31 -6.46 1.25
CA LEU A 225 11.19 -5.55 1.00
C LEU A 225 11.46 -4.60 -0.17
N PRO A 226 10.43 -4.31 -1.01
CA PRO A 226 10.49 -3.27 -2.02
C PRO A 226 10.80 -1.89 -1.45
N PRO A 227 11.41 -1.01 -2.23
CA PRO A 227 11.47 0.42 -1.91
C PRO A 227 10.08 1.06 -2.06
N ILE A 228 9.84 2.17 -1.35
CA ILE A 228 8.57 2.89 -1.35
C ILE A 228 8.72 4.20 -2.14
N TYR A 229 7.87 4.45 -3.14
CA TYR A 229 7.74 5.79 -3.73
C TYR A 229 7.16 6.73 -2.68
N PHE A 230 7.72 7.90 -2.55
CA PHE A 230 7.37 8.88 -1.53
C PHE A 230 7.33 10.29 -2.11
N GLN A 231 6.27 11.03 -1.83
CA GLN A 231 6.22 12.44 -2.21
C GLN A 231 5.54 13.32 -1.18
N HIS A 232 5.86 14.59 -1.25
CA HIS A 232 5.17 15.71 -0.64
C HIS A 232 5.09 16.85 -1.66
N GLN A 233 4.38 17.90 -1.35
CA GLN A 233 4.21 19.04 -2.26
C GLN A 233 5.57 19.52 -2.84
N GLY A 234 5.68 19.47 -4.17
CA GLY A 234 6.82 19.98 -4.95
C GLY A 234 8.06 19.09 -5.02
N HIS A 235 8.07 17.91 -4.40
CA HIS A 235 9.20 16.98 -4.53
C HIS A 235 8.82 15.52 -4.23
N SER A 236 9.48 14.60 -4.92
CA SER A 236 9.35 13.17 -4.71
C SER A 236 10.71 12.48 -4.56
N MET A 237 10.75 11.41 -3.78
CA MET A 237 11.93 10.61 -3.42
C MET A 237 11.53 9.14 -3.34
N THR A 238 12.50 8.25 -3.17
CA THR A 238 12.24 6.83 -2.90
C THR A 238 12.75 6.48 -1.50
N ILE A 239 11.87 6.01 -0.61
CA ILE A 239 12.27 5.52 0.71
C ILE A 239 12.93 4.15 0.51
N VAL A 240 14.14 4.03 1.04
CA VAL A 240 14.97 2.81 0.97
C VAL A 240 15.32 2.29 2.36
N GLY A 241 14.82 2.92 3.41
CA GLY A 241 15.03 2.47 4.78
C GLY A 241 14.45 3.41 5.82
N PHE A 242 14.57 2.95 7.06
CA PHE A 242 14.11 3.62 8.25
C PHE A 242 15.14 3.42 9.37
N GLU A 243 15.45 4.45 10.15
CA GLU A 243 16.35 4.32 11.29
C GLU A 243 15.76 4.98 12.54
N VAL A 244 16.06 4.37 13.68
CA VAL A 244 15.82 4.92 15.02
C VAL A 244 17.18 5.22 15.65
N ARG A 245 17.31 6.39 16.27
CA ARG A 245 18.52 6.83 16.94
C ARG A 245 18.44 6.64 18.45
N ASP A 246 19.58 6.77 19.15
CA ASP A 246 19.67 6.60 20.60
C ASP A 246 18.85 7.64 21.38
N ASP A 247 18.66 8.84 20.81
CA ASP A 247 17.81 9.89 21.36
C ASP A 247 16.30 9.68 21.13
N GLY A 248 15.91 8.54 20.53
CA GLY A 248 14.53 8.21 20.19
C GLY A 248 14.04 8.88 18.90
N SER A 249 14.83 9.74 18.26
CA SER A 249 14.46 10.32 16.97
C SER A 249 14.50 9.29 15.84
N ALA A 250 13.63 9.46 14.84
CA ALA A 250 13.57 8.61 13.68
C ALA A 250 13.85 9.38 12.39
N ASN A 251 14.43 8.70 11.41
CA ASN A 251 14.64 9.24 10.07
C ASN A 251 14.22 8.23 9.01
N LEU A 252 13.64 8.74 7.94
CA LEU A 252 13.57 8.00 6.68
C LEU A 252 14.95 8.03 6.01
N LEU A 253 15.36 6.92 5.43
CA LEU A 253 16.50 6.85 4.53
C LEU A 253 15.97 6.85 3.09
N VAL A 254 16.39 7.82 2.28
CA VAL A 254 15.79 8.05 0.97
C VAL A 254 16.84 8.15 -0.14
N PHE A 255 16.49 7.68 -1.33
CA PHE A 255 17.15 8.07 -2.56
C PHE A 255 16.45 9.31 -3.13
N ASP A 256 17.14 10.42 -3.11
CA ASP A 256 16.65 11.68 -3.66
C ASP A 256 17.24 11.87 -5.08
N PRO A 257 16.40 12.04 -6.12
CA PRO A 257 16.90 12.30 -7.47
C PRO A 257 17.80 13.54 -7.59
N LYS A 258 17.70 14.48 -6.65
CA LYS A 258 18.60 15.67 -6.60
C LYS A 258 20.00 15.33 -6.07
N LEU A 259 20.14 14.22 -5.35
CA LEU A 259 21.43 13.82 -4.79
C LEU A 259 22.27 13.13 -5.85
N GLN A 260 23.36 13.77 -6.25
CA GLN A 260 24.38 13.14 -7.09
C GLN A 260 25.24 12.21 -6.26
N VAL A 261 25.29 10.94 -6.63
CA VAL A 261 26.15 9.97 -5.95
C VAL A 261 27.61 10.27 -6.28
N PRO A 262 28.43 10.62 -5.29
CA PRO A 262 29.84 10.92 -5.53
C PRO A 262 30.57 9.71 -6.16
N SER A 263 31.52 9.99 -7.05
CA SER A 263 32.28 8.95 -7.76
C SER A 263 33.07 8.02 -6.82
N TRP A 264 33.44 8.49 -5.62
CA TRP A 264 34.10 7.67 -4.63
C TRP A 264 33.16 6.65 -3.99
N ILE A 265 31.87 6.98 -3.79
CA ILE A 265 30.84 6.01 -3.35
C ILE A 265 30.66 4.93 -4.39
N LYS A 266 30.61 5.30 -5.68
CA LYS A 266 30.51 4.32 -6.78
C LYS A 266 31.69 3.34 -6.82
N ARG A 267 32.88 3.76 -6.34
CA ARG A 267 34.10 2.94 -6.27
C ARG A 267 34.23 2.08 -5.00
N LEU A 268 33.42 2.34 -3.95
CA LEU A 268 33.46 1.61 -2.68
C LEU A 268 32.91 0.19 -2.72
N LYS A 269 32.40 -0.27 -3.87
CA LYS A 269 31.88 -1.65 -4.02
C LYS A 269 32.94 -2.73 -3.72
N GLU A 270 34.23 -2.42 -3.86
CA GLU A 270 35.31 -3.44 -3.95
C GLU A 270 36.28 -3.43 -2.76
N VAL A 271 36.22 -2.46 -1.81
CA VAL A 271 37.26 -2.31 -0.78
C VAL A 271 36.68 -2.13 0.62
N GLN A 272 37.31 -2.76 1.62
CA GLN A 272 37.07 -2.51 3.05
C GLN A 272 37.59 -1.11 3.44
N PHE A 273 36.74 -0.09 3.27
CA PHE A 273 37.08 1.27 3.73
C PHE A 273 36.58 1.55 5.14
N LYS A 274 37.43 2.18 5.97
CA LYS A 274 37.00 2.85 7.19
C LYS A 274 36.48 4.24 6.83
N PHE A 275 35.20 4.49 7.05
CA PHE A 275 34.63 5.82 6.82
C PHE A 275 35.20 6.81 7.85
N ARG A 276 35.81 7.90 7.38
CA ARG A 276 36.30 8.97 8.26
C ARG A 276 35.17 9.72 8.96
N ASN A 277 34.02 9.87 8.30
CA ASN A 277 32.85 10.56 8.83
C ASN A 277 31.55 9.98 8.24
N PRO A 278 31.00 8.89 8.81
CA PRO A 278 29.77 8.28 8.33
C PRO A 278 28.55 9.22 8.42
N LEU A 279 28.50 10.06 9.46
CA LEU A 279 27.43 11.05 9.67
C LEU A 279 27.28 12.02 8.52
N HIS A 280 28.37 12.53 7.96
CA HIS A 280 28.33 13.49 6.85
C HIS A 280 27.75 12.86 5.58
N THR A 281 28.10 11.61 5.28
CA THR A 281 27.59 10.90 4.12
C THR A 281 26.11 10.56 4.28
N LEU A 282 25.71 10.05 5.45
CA LEU A 282 24.31 9.71 5.75
C LEU A 282 23.38 10.92 5.72
N LYS A 283 23.89 12.13 6.02
CA LYS A 283 23.08 13.36 6.02
C LYS A 283 22.32 13.58 4.70
N GLY A 284 22.92 13.22 3.56
CA GLY A 284 22.29 13.34 2.25
C GLY A 284 21.08 12.41 2.08
N TYR A 285 21.11 11.26 2.73
CA TYR A 285 20.07 10.23 2.64
C TYR A 285 19.00 10.35 3.73
N ARG A 286 19.23 11.09 4.80
CA ARG A 286 18.31 11.22 5.95
C ARG A 286 17.24 12.27 5.71
N ARG A 287 15.99 11.93 6.05
CA ARG A 287 14.85 12.87 6.17
C ARG A 287 14.21 12.68 7.53
N GLY A 288 14.58 13.55 8.47
CA GLY A 288 14.06 13.55 9.85
C GLY A 288 12.90 14.51 10.05
N ILE A 289 12.41 14.60 11.29
CA ILE A 289 11.27 15.43 11.69
C ILE A 289 11.43 16.88 11.23
N SER A 290 12.61 17.49 11.38
CA SER A 290 12.87 18.88 10.97
C SER A 290 12.65 19.15 9.48
N TYR A 291 12.73 18.12 8.63
CA TYR A 291 12.38 18.17 7.23
C TYR A 291 10.90 17.89 7.03
N LEU A 292 10.39 16.81 7.59
CA LEU A 292 9.04 16.28 7.34
C LEU A 292 7.94 17.18 7.92
N GLN A 293 8.13 17.77 9.10
CA GLN A 293 7.13 18.64 9.75
C GLN A 293 6.69 19.87 8.93
N LYS A 294 7.39 20.17 7.83
CA LYS A 294 7.07 21.29 6.94
C LYS A 294 5.88 21.00 6.02
N TYR A 295 5.48 19.74 5.92
CA TYR A 295 4.47 19.29 4.98
C TYR A 295 3.28 18.68 5.73
N PRO A 296 2.06 19.12 5.41
CA PRO A 296 0.84 18.65 6.07
C PRO A 296 0.32 17.32 5.48
N VAL A 297 0.79 16.95 4.28
CA VAL A 297 0.33 15.75 3.57
C VAL A 297 1.51 15.09 2.86
N PHE A 298 1.52 13.78 2.89
CA PHE A 298 2.45 12.92 2.16
C PHE A 298 1.68 11.91 1.33
N GLU A 299 2.26 11.47 0.26
CA GLU A 299 1.75 10.36 -0.55
C GLU A 299 2.85 9.31 -0.69
N ILE A 300 2.47 8.06 -0.59
CA ILE A 300 3.36 6.93 -0.77
C ILE A 300 2.74 5.91 -1.71
N LEU A 301 3.59 5.16 -2.44
CA LEU A 301 3.19 4.00 -3.21
C LEU A 301 4.07 2.81 -2.82
N LYS A 302 3.45 1.70 -2.52
CA LYS A 302 4.09 0.43 -2.15
C LYS A 302 3.73 -0.65 -3.16
N PHE A 303 4.68 -1.53 -3.43
CA PHE A 303 4.37 -2.78 -4.13
C PHE A 303 3.86 -3.82 -3.13
N TRP A 304 2.89 -4.59 -3.57
CA TRP A 304 2.51 -5.80 -2.86
C TRP A 304 3.59 -6.84 -3.09
N LEU A 305 4.21 -7.33 -2.02
CA LEU A 305 5.08 -8.49 -2.13
C LEU A 305 4.23 -9.69 -2.50
N LEU A 306 4.72 -10.48 -3.46
CA LEU A 306 4.09 -11.77 -3.79
C LEU A 306 4.03 -12.73 -2.58
N SER A 307 4.84 -12.51 -1.52
CA SER A 307 4.69 -13.24 -0.27
C SER A 307 3.35 -12.95 0.41
N THR A 308 2.87 -11.70 0.41
CA THR A 308 1.52 -11.38 0.92
C THR A 308 0.44 -11.62 -0.15
N ALA A 309 0.74 -11.42 -1.43
CA ALA A 309 -0.16 -11.76 -2.53
C ALA A 309 -0.09 -13.25 -2.91
N ALA A 310 1.05 -13.93 -2.72
CA ALA A 310 1.16 -15.39 -2.86
C ALA A 310 0.59 -16.10 -1.64
N GLU A 311 0.68 -15.54 -0.43
CA GLU A 311 -0.04 -16.04 0.74
C GLU A 311 -1.56 -15.80 0.58
N ALA A 312 -2.01 -14.68 0.02
CA ALA A 312 -3.40 -14.48 -0.38
C ALA A 312 -3.81 -15.36 -1.58
N LYS A 313 -2.89 -15.67 -2.50
CA LYS A 313 -3.13 -16.55 -3.65
C LYS A 313 -2.88 -18.03 -3.35
N MET A 314 -2.25 -18.35 -2.23
CA MET A 314 -2.06 -19.73 -1.73
C MET A 314 -3.06 -20.11 -0.63
N ARG A 315 -4.04 -19.27 -0.32
CA ARG A 315 -5.16 -19.73 0.51
C ARG A 315 -5.94 -20.75 -0.31
N THR A 316 -5.95 -21.96 0.16
CA THR A 316 -6.77 -23.05 -0.44
C THR A 316 -8.22 -22.99 0.05
N THR A 317 -8.51 -22.08 0.97
CA THR A 317 -9.82 -21.86 1.59
C THR A 317 -10.08 -20.37 1.78
N PRO A 318 -11.28 -19.85 1.43
CA PRO A 318 -11.59 -18.44 1.51
C PRO A 318 -11.85 -17.97 2.95
N ASN A 319 -11.72 -16.67 3.18
CA ASN A 319 -12.24 -15.99 4.35
C ASN A 319 -13.54 -15.28 4.00
N VAL A 320 -14.57 -15.55 4.75
CA VAL A 320 -15.91 -14.97 4.56
C VAL A 320 -16.30 -14.18 5.80
N ILE A 321 -16.61 -12.89 5.65
CA ILE A 321 -17.19 -12.11 6.75
C ILE A 321 -18.70 -12.11 6.67
N ILE A 322 -19.36 -12.42 7.78
CA ILE A 322 -20.80 -12.32 7.96
C ILE A 322 -21.07 -11.11 8.84
N THR A 323 -21.59 -10.05 8.24
CA THR A 323 -21.88 -8.78 8.90
C THR A 323 -23.37 -8.45 8.88
N GLY A 324 -23.78 -7.39 9.55
CA GLY A 324 -25.16 -6.92 9.68
C GLY A 324 -25.47 -6.44 11.08
N THR A 325 -26.61 -5.80 11.28
CA THR A 325 -27.04 -5.25 12.57
C THR A 325 -27.18 -6.33 13.66
N PRO A 326 -27.13 -5.99 14.93
CA PRO A 326 -27.45 -6.92 16.01
C PRO A 326 -28.86 -7.54 15.80
N GLY A 327 -28.99 -8.85 15.93
CA GLY A 327 -30.30 -9.55 15.78
C GLY A 327 -30.58 -10.18 14.44
N VAL A 328 -29.82 -9.89 13.38
CA VAL A 328 -30.05 -10.45 12.03
C VAL A 328 -29.61 -11.91 11.85
N GLY A 329 -28.95 -12.52 12.83
CA GLY A 329 -28.63 -13.96 12.81
C GLY A 329 -27.21 -14.31 12.36
N LYS A 330 -26.24 -13.38 12.40
CA LYS A 330 -24.84 -13.60 12.02
C LYS A 330 -24.24 -14.88 12.61
N THR A 331 -24.28 -15.01 13.94
CA THR A 331 -23.70 -16.15 14.67
C THR A 331 -24.32 -17.49 14.27
N VAL A 332 -25.63 -17.52 14.00
CA VAL A 332 -26.32 -18.74 13.57
C VAL A 332 -25.83 -19.16 12.18
N HIS A 333 -25.74 -18.23 11.24
CA HIS A 333 -25.18 -18.51 9.91
C HIS A 333 -23.71 -18.98 10.01
N CYS A 334 -22.88 -18.31 10.79
CA CYS A 334 -21.47 -18.71 10.96
C CYS A 334 -21.35 -20.13 11.55
N GLN A 335 -22.16 -20.47 12.57
CA GLN A 335 -22.14 -21.80 13.19
C GLN A 335 -22.60 -22.90 12.23
N GLN A 336 -23.66 -22.67 11.46
CA GLN A 336 -24.14 -23.63 10.48
C GLN A 336 -23.15 -23.80 9.33
N LEU A 337 -22.64 -22.70 8.78
CA LEU A 337 -21.62 -22.73 7.72
C LEU A 337 -20.33 -23.44 8.17
N ALA A 338 -19.91 -23.24 9.40
CA ALA A 338 -18.73 -23.93 9.95
C ALA A 338 -18.93 -25.45 9.96
N GLN A 339 -20.13 -25.95 10.28
CA GLN A 339 -20.45 -27.37 10.24
C GLN A 339 -20.51 -27.91 8.80
N GLU A 340 -21.06 -27.15 7.85
CA GLU A 340 -21.25 -27.58 6.46
C GLU A 340 -19.95 -27.52 5.65
N THR A 341 -19.13 -26.49 5.84
CA THR A 341 -17.96 -26.19 4.98
C THR A 341 -16.62 -26.58 5.57
N GLY A 342 -16.58 -26.84 6.90
CA GLY A 342 -15.35 -27.10 7.64
C GLY A 342 -14.51 -25.84 7.91
N LEU A 343 -14.99 -24.64 7.56
CA LEU A 343 -14.34 -23.38 7.89
C LEU A 343 -14.44 -23.09 9.40
N GLN A 344 -13.48 -22.37 9.94
CA GLN A 344 -13.45 -22.05 11.37
C GLN A 344 -14.30 -20.81 11.68
N HIS A 345 -15.21 -20.90 12.64
CA HIS A 345 -15.98 -19.75 13.10
C HIS A 345 -15.13 -18.86 13.99
N LEU A 346 -14.92 -17.61 13.58
CA LEU A 346 -14.14 -16.59 14.28
C LEU A 346 -15.08 -15.50 14.81
N SER A 347 -15.47 -15.62 16.08
CA SER A 347 -16.27 -14.59 16.75
C SER A 347 -15.37 -13.47 17.26
N ILE A 348 -15.42 -12.31 16.64
CA ILE A 348 -14.56 -11.17 17.01
C ILE A 348 -14.83 -10.69 18.44
N ASN A 349 -16.09 -10.70 18.87
CA ASN A 349 -16.45 -10.38 20.26
C ASN A 349 -15.77 -11.31 21.29
N GLN A 350 -15.65 -12.59 20.96
CA GLN A 350 -15.00 -13.57 21.84
C GLN A 350 -13.49 -13.35 21.86
N ILE A 351 -12.87 -13.16 20.72
CA ILE A 351 -11.42 -12.92 20.59
C ILE A 351 -11.01 -11.64 21.29
N ALA A 352 -11.76 -10.54 21.11
CA ALA A 352 -11.49 -9.30 21.81
C ALA A 352 -11.48 -9.47 23.33
N LYS A 353 -12.33 -10.35 23.87
CA LYS A 353 -12.34 -10.69 25.30
C LYS A 353 -11.18 -11.59 25.71
N GLU A 354 -10.89 -12.63 24.94
CA GLU A 354 -9.84 -13.60 25.24
C GLU A 354 -8.42 -13.02 25.14
N ARG A 355 -8.22 -12.08 24.23
CA ARG A 355 -6.90 -11.48 23.95
C ARG A 355 -6.75 -10.05 24.49
N ASP A 356 -7.72 -9.57 25.30
CA ASP A 356 -7.74 -8.26 25.96
C ASP A 356 -7.54 -7.09 24.97
N CYS A 357 -8.27 -7.15 23.83
CA CYS A 357 -8.24 -6.12 22.78
C CYS A 357 -9.28 -5.02 23.05
N PHE A 358 -9.29 -4.45 24.26
CA PHE A 358 -10.16 -3.34 24.62
C PHE A 358 -9.37 -2.08 24.91
N ASP A 359 -9.95 -0.92 24.55
CA ASP A 359 -9.42 0.41 24.86
C ASP A 359 -10.15 1.02 26.05
N THR A 360 -11.45 1.30 25.93
CA THR A 360 -12.24 2.00 26.95
C THR A 360 -13.60 1.34 27.15
N TYR A 361 -14.21 1.59 28.33
CA TYR A 361 -15.59 1.19 28.58
C TYR A 361 -16.53 2.38 28.43
N ASP A 362 -17.45 2.31 27.48
CA ASP A 362 -18.51 3.32 27.32
C ASP A 362 -19.64 3.05 28.31
N SER A 363 -19.72 3.90 29.35
CA SER A 363 -20.72 3.79 30.40
C SER A 363 -22.14 4.18 29.97
N LYS A 364 -22.31 4.91 28.85
CA LYS A 364 -23.61 5.27 28.28
C LYS A 364 -24.24 4.10 27.53
N LEU A 365 -23.45 3.45 26.69
CA LEU A 365 -23.87 2.30 25.88
C LEU A 365 -23.66 0.98 26.59
N GLU A 366 -23.04 0.97 27.78
CA GLU A 366 -22.68 -0.22 28.57
C GLU A 366 -21.93 -1.26 27.71
N THR A 367 -20.96 -0.80 26.93
CA THR A 367 -20.20 -1.64 26.02
C THR A 367 -18.71 -1.32 26.10
N TRP A 368 -17.88 -2.31 25.83
CA TRP A 368 -16.45 -2.12 25.66
C TRP A 368 -16.16 -1.66 24.24
N VAL A 369 -15.32 -0.64 24.11
CA VAL A 369 -14.78 -0.20 22.82
C VAL A 369 -13.57 -1.06 22.51
N VAL A 370 -13.56 -1.67 21.36
CA VAL A 370 -12.45 -2.53 20.91
C VAL A 370 -11.30 -1.65 20.42
N ASP A 371 -10.08 -1.99 20.82
CA ASP A 371 -8.85 -1.45 20.26
C ASP A 371 -8.60 -2.16 18.93
N GLU A 372 -8.91 -1.48 17.84
CA GLU A 372 -8.92 -2.03 16.49
C GLU A 372 -7.53 -2.49 16.05
N ASP A 373 -6.48 -1.71 16.36
CA ASP A 373 -5.10 -2.05 16.03
C ASP A 373 -4.65 -3.33 16.76
N LYS A 374 -4.94 -3.44 18.06
CA LYS A 374 -4.62 -4.65 18.82
C LYS A 374 -5.40 -5.87 18.33
N LEU A 375 -6.66 -5.67 17.95
CA LEU A 375 -7.48 -6.76 17.42
C LEU A 375 -6.92 -7.28 16.11
N LEU A 376 -6.60 -6.39 15.16
CA LEU A 376 -6.03 -6.76 13.87
C LEU A 376 -4.68 -7.47 14.04
N ASP A 377 -3.77 -6.91 14.86
CA ASP A 377 -2.49 -7.55 15.18
C ASP A 377 -2.67 -8.95 15.78
N ALA A 378 -3.71 -9.13 16.61
CA ALA A 378 -3.96 -10.40 17.30
C ALA A 378 -4.47 -11.53 16.38
N ILE A 379 -5.12 -11.19 15.26
CA ILE A 379 -5.74 -12.17 14.35
C ILE A 379 -5.05 -12.30 13.00
N GLU A 380 -4.10 -11.41 12.67
CA GLU A 380 -3.45 -11.34 11.36
C GLU A 380 -2.88 -12.69 10.92
N ASP A 381 -2.04 -13.31 11.76
CA ASP A 381 -1.39 -14.60 11.46
C ASP A 381 -2.36 -15.75 11.20
N GLU A 382 -3.57 -15.68 11.75
CA GLU A 382 -4.63 -16.66 11.59
C GLU A 382 -5.40 -16.42 10.30
N ILE A 383 -5.87 -15.19 10.10
CA ILE A 383 -6.67 -14.79 8.92
C ILE A 383 -5.89 -14.97 7.61
N LEU A 384 -4.59 -14.69 7.62
CA LEU A 384 -3.74 -14.87 6.43
C LEU A 384 -3.66 -16.32 5.96
N LYS A 385 -3.90 -17.31 6.82
CA LYS A 385 -3.95 -18.74 6.42
C LYS A 385 -5.21 -19.10 5.64
N GLY A 386 -6.27 -18.32 5.77
CA GLY A 386 -7.57 -18.58 5.16
C GLY A 386 -8.40 -19.62 5.92
N GLY A 387 -9.66 -19.76 5.53
CA GLY A 387 -10.56 -20.77 6.09
C GLY A 387 -11.40 -20.28 7.27
N TYR A 388 -11.66 -18.97 7.36
CA TYR A 388 -12.41 -18.39 8.46
C TYR A 388 -13.77 -17.82 8.05
N LEU A 389 -14.75 -18.03 8.93
CA LEU A 389 -16.06 -17.37 8.94
C LEU A 389 -16.04 -16.32 10.04
N ILE A 390 -15.92 -15.05 9.67
CA ILE A 390 -15.75 -13.94 10.60
C ILE A 390 -17.11 -13.37 10.97
N ASP A 391 -17.48 -13.47 12.26
CA ASP A 391 -18.73 -12.94 12.83
C ASP A 391 -18.45 -11.57 13.48
N TRP A 392 -18.75 -10.50 12.74
CA TRP A 392 -18.58 -9.13 13.23
C TRP A 392 -19.57 -8.16 12.59
N HIS A 393 -19.81 -7.02 13.23
CA HIS A 393 -20.72 -6.00 12.73
C HIS A 393 -20.02 -4.87 11.92
N ALA A 394 -18.76 -4.57 12.21
CA ALA A 394 -17.98 -3.52 11.56
C ALA A 394 -17.04 -4.16 10.52
N CYS A 395 -17.52 -4.39 9.30
CA CYS A 395 -16.72 -5.06 8.26
C CYS A 395 -15.60 -4.18 7.69
N ASP A 396 -15.74 -2.87 7.76
CA ASP A 396 -14.80 -1.86 7.31
C ASP A 396 -13.47 -1.84 8.08
N LEU A 397 -13.43 -2.47 9.26
CA LEU A 397 -12.22 -2.68 10.04
C LEU A 397 -11.17 -3.52 9.31
N PHE A 398 -11.59 -4.52 8.52
CA PHE A 398 -10.68 -5.51 7.97
C PHE A 398 -10.04 -5.06 6.65
N PRO A 399 -8.72 -5.28 6.46
CA PRO A 399 -8.06 -5.06 5.18
C PRO A 399 -8.75 -5.84 4.06
N LYS A 400 -8.98 -5.21 2.90
CA LYS A 400 -9.60 -5.86 1.73
C LYS A 400 -8.93 -7.18 1.33
N SER A 401 -7.60 -7.25 1.47
CA SER A 401 -6.81 -8.44 1.13
C SER A 401 -7.06 -9.67 2.02
N TRP A 402 -7.70 -9.48 3.18
CA TRP A 402 -8.01 -10.56 4.10
C TRP A 402 -9.31 -11.27 3.78
N ILE A 403 -10.23 -10.61 3.07
CA ILE A 403 -11.62 -11.03 2.90
C ILE A 403 -11.90 -11.35 1.42
N ASP A 404 -12.45 -12.53 1.18
CA ASP A 404 -12.79 -13.00 -0.16
C ASP A 404 -14.30 -12.84 -0.47
N LEU A 405 -15.15 -12.79 0.58
CA LEU A 405 -16.59 -12.53 0.47
C LEU A 405 -17.11 -11.79 1.70
N VAL A 406 -17.90 -10.74 1.46
CA VAL A 406 -18.62 -9.99 2.49
C VAL A 406 -20.12 -10.28 2.34
N VAL A 407 -20.71 -10.94 3.33
CA VAL A 407 -22.15 -11.22 3.39
C VAL A 407 -22.80 -10.27 4.40
N VAL A 408 -23.61 -9.36 3.90
CA VAL A 408 -24.41 -8.45 4.72
C VAL A 408 -25.80 -9.03 4.92
N LEU A 409 -26.07 -9.50 6.13
CA LEU A 409 -27.39 -10.01 6.51
C LEU A 409 -28.33 -8.85 6.85
N ARG A 410 -29.52 -8.87 6.25
CA ARG A 410 -30.55 -7.86 6.45
C ARG A 410 -31.84 -8.48 6.99
N CYS A 411 -32.54 -7.75 7.82
CA CYS A 411 -33.90 -8.07 8.28
C CYS A 411 -34.87 -6.93 7.90
N PRO A 412 -35.36 -6.89 6.65
CA PRO A 412 -36.22 -5.82 6.16
C PRO A 412 -37.51 -5.63 6.97
N SER A 413 -38.00 -6.68 7.60
CA SER A 413 -39.17 -6.60 8.48
C SER A 413 -38.81 -5.99 9.84
N THR A 414 -39.14 -4.71 10.02
CA THR A 414 -38.89 -3.99 11.26
C THR A 414 -39.53 -4.66 12.48
N SER A 415 -40.71 -5.28 12.33
CA SER A 415 -41.39 -5.99 13.41
C SER A 415 -40.61 -7.23 13.86
N VAL A 416 -40.15 -8.05 12.92
CA VAL A 416 -39.32 -9.23 13.20
C VAL A 416 -38.01 -8.84 13.87
N HIS A 417 -37.38 -7.80 13.35
CA HIS A 417 -36.12 -7.28 13.90
C HIS A 417 -36.31 -6.72 15.32
N TYR A 418 -37.38 -5.93 15.54
CA TYR A 418 -37.73 -5.43 16.85
C TYR A 418 -37.95 -6.55 17.87
N ASP A 419 -38.71 -7.60 17.53
CA ASP A 419 -38.97 -8.74 18.41
C ASP A 419 -37.66 -9.43 18.80
N ARG A 420 -36.75 -9.65 17.82
CA ARG A 420 -35.42 -10.25 18.07
C ARG A 420 -34.55 -9.40 18.97
N LEU A 421 -34.55 -8.06 18.80
CA LEU A 421 -33.77 -7.14 19.64
C LEU A 421 -34.35 -7.03 21.05
N SER A 422 -35.67 -7.04 21.18
CA SER A 422 -36.37 -6.95 22.50
C SER A 422 -36.00 -8.10 23.42
N THR A 423 -35.75 -9.30 22.91
CA THR A 423 -35.31 -10.46 23.72
C THR A 423 -33.92 -10.29 24.30
N ARG A 424 -33.11 -9.33 23.79
CA ARG A 424 -31.73 -9.09 24.25
C ARG A 424 -31.61 -8.08 25.37
N ALA A 425 -32.74 -7.55 25.90
CA ALA A 425 -32.80 -6.60 27.00
C ALA A 425 -31.93 -5.33 26.79
N TYR A 426 -31.78 -4.85 25.55
CA TYR A 426 -31.08 -3.59 25.27
C TYR A 426 -31.85 -2.39 25.87
N LYS A 427 -31.12 -1.34 26.24
CA LYS A 427 -31.71 -0.03 26.53
C LYS A 427 -32.45 0.49 25.31
N GLN A 428 -33.51 1.27 25.52
CA GLN A 428 -34.40 1.73 24.46
C GLN A 428 -33.67 2.57 23.40
N GLU A 429 -32.67 3.36 23.81
CA GLU A 429 -31.83 4.14 22.93
C GLU A 429 -31.04 3.24 21.98
N LYS A 430 -30.34 2.23 22.51
CA LYS A 430 -29.55 1.26 21.72
C LYS A 430 -30.44 0.39 20.80
N LEU A 431 -31.64 0.08 21.25
CA LEU A 431 -32.60 -0.65 20.43
C LEU A 431 -33.04 0.20 19.24
N GLN A 432 -33.33 1.48 19.46
CA GLN A 432 -33.70 2.41 18.38
C GLN A 432 -32.57 2.64 17.39
N GLU A 433 -31.32 2.85 17.85
CA GLU A 433 -30.14 2.99 17.00
C GLU A 433 -29.94 1.77 16.07
N ASN A 434 -30.09 0.54 16.62
CA ASN A 434 -29.97 -0.67 15.81
C ASN A 434 -31.10 -0.81 14.78
N LEU A 435 -32.32 -0.42 15.11
CA LEU A 435 -33.44 -0.40 14.17
C LEU A 435 -33.23 0.63 13.05
N ASP A 436 -32.78 1.83 13.42
CA ASP A 436 -32.52 2.88 12.45
C ASP A 436 -31.37 2.47 11.51
N ALA A 437 -30.28 1.89 12.03
CA ALA A 437 -29.18 1.39 11.24
C ALA A 437 -29.64 0.32 10.23
N GLU A 438 -30.56 -0.57 10.63
CA GLU A 438 -31.15 -1.59 9.74
C GLU A 438 -32.04 -0.96 8.68
N ILE A 439 -32.95 -0.05 9.08
CA ILE A 439 -33.88 0.62 8.14
C ILE A 439 -33.12 1.40 7.07
N PHE A 440 -32.10 2.16 7.47
CA PHE A 440 -31.29 2.97 6.56
C PHE A 440 -30.21 2.18 5.81
N GLY A 441 -30.00 0.91 6.16
CA GLY A 441 -29.00 0.05 5.49
C GLY A 441 -27.56 0.46 5.73
N VAL A 442 -27.26 1.07 6.88
CA VAL A 442 -25.95 1.66 7.19
C VAL A 442 -24.82 0.66 6.97
N LEU A 443 -24.92 -0.55 7.50
CA LEU A 443 -23.85 -1.56 7.38
C LEU A 443 -23.68 -2.10 5.94
N LEU A 444 -24.71 -2.03 5.10
CA LEU A 444 -24.58 -2.36 3.69
C LEU A 444 -23.82 -1.29 2.91
N GLU A 445 -24.08 -0.02 3.20
CA GLU A 445 -23.34 1.09 2.59
C GLU A 445 -21.88 1.11 3.06
N GLU A 446 -21.61 0.90 4.35
CA GLU A 446 -20.25 0.74 4.90
C GLU A 446 -19.50 -0.41 4.21
N ALA A 447 -20.14 -1.55 3.99
CA ALA A 447 -19.54 -2.68 3.29
C ALA A 447 -19.20 -2.33 1.83
N ARG A 448 -20.09 -1.60 1.13
CA ARG A 448 -19.86 -1.16 -0.26
C ARG A 448 -18.78 -0.09 -0.39
N GLU A 449 -18.61 0.76 0.63
CA GLU A 449 -17.53 1.73 0.67
C GLU A 449 -16.17 1.07 1.00
N ALA A 450 -16.18 0.08 1.88
CA ALA A 450 -14.97 -0.59 2.35
C ALA A 450 -14.45 -1.64 1.35
N PHE A 451 -15.30 -2.34 0.61
CA PHE A 451 -14.92 -3.45 -0.27
C PHE A 451 -15.37 -3.22 -1.72
N ASP A 452 -14.82 -4.01 -2.63
CA ASP A 452 -15.21 -3.96 -4.04
C ASP A 452 -16.62 -4.55 -4.21
N GLU A 453 -17.43 -3.95 -5.06
CA GLU A 453 -18.86 -4.29 -5.22
C GLU A 453 -19.08 -5.79 -5.56
N GLU A 454 -18.12 -6.40 -6.23
CA GLU A 454 -18.16 -7.80 -6.67
C GLU A 454 -18.06 -8.82 -5.51
N VAL A 455 -17.48 -8.41 -4.37
CA VAL A 455 -17.32 -9.29 -3.20
C VAL A 455 -18.36 -9.04 -2.11
N VAL A 456 -19.23 -8.04 -2.26
CA VAL A 456 -20.27 -7.70 -1.29
C VAL A 456 -21.62 -8.28 -1.72
N VAL A 457 -22.21 -9.13 -0.87
CA VAL A 457 -23.50 -9.78 -1.12
C VAL A 457 -24.48 -9.45 -0.01
N GLU A 458 -25.68 -8.97 -0.38
CA GLU A 458 -26.80 -8.75 0.53
C GLU A 458 -27.72 -9.97 0.57
N LEU A 459 -28.04 -10.47 1.77
CA LEU A 459 -28.95 -11.60 1.99
C LEU A 459 -29.99 -11.27 3.06
N SER A 460 -31.24 -11.58 2.79
CA SER A 460 -32.32 -11.44 3.79
C SER A 460 -32.29 -12.57 4.80
N SER A 461 -32.57 -12.26 6.08
CA SER A 461 -32.61 -13.20 7.19
C SER A 461 -33.78 -12.88 8.13
N GLU A 462 -34.99 -13.18 7.70
CA GLU A 462 -36.23 -12.95 8.45
C GLU A 462 -36.79 -14.22 9.08
N LYS A 463 -36.65 -15.37 8.40
CA LYS A 463 -37.23 -16.66 8.77
C LYS A 463 -36.13 -17.71 8.92
N ASP A 464 -36.46 -18.81 9.59
CA ASP A 464 -35.53 -19.93 9.75
C ASP A 464 -35.14 -20.55 8.39
N ASP A 465 -36.07 -20.65 7.46
CA ASP A 465 -35.80 -21.11 6.11
C ASP A 465 -34.79 -20.23 5.35
N ASP A 466 -34.70 -18.95 5.69
CA ASP A 466 -33.72 -18.04 5.08
C ASP A 466 -32.30 -18.41 5.50
N VAL A 467 -32.13 -18.89 6.74
CA VAL A 467 -30.80 -19.32 7.23
C VAL A 467 -30.29 -20.51 6.41
N GLU A 468 -31.14 -21.53 6.20
CA GLU A 468 -30.78 -22.71 5.41
C GLU A 468 -30.46 -22.34 3.96
N ASN A 469 -31.32 -21.53 3.31
CA ASN A 469 -31.13 -21.08 1.96
C ASN A 469 -29.86 -20.22 1.77
N ASN A 470 -29.59 -19.32 2.73
CA ASN A 470 -28.41 -18.48 2.70
C ASN A 470 -27.14 -19.32 2.89
N CYS A 471 -27.13 -20.24 3.86
CA CYS A 471 -26.01 -21.14 4.09
C CYS A 471 -25.73 -22.00 2.87
N ALA A 472 -26.76 -22.57 2.22
CA ALA A 472 -26.57 -23.34 1.01
C ALA A 472 -25.94 -22.53 -0.14
N ARG A 473 -26.33 -21.26 -0.31
CA ARG A 473 -25.76 -20.35 -1.32
C ARG A 473 -24.30 -19.98 -1.02
N ILE A 474 -24.01 -19.67 0.24
CA ILE A 474 -22.64 -19.33 0.67
C ILE A 474 -21.74 -20.56 0.58
N SER A 475 -22.21 -21.74 1.00
CA SER A 475 -21.48 -23.01 0.87
C SER A 475 -21.14 -23.33 -0.60
N ALA A 476 -22.10 -23.15 -1.50
CA ALA A 476 -21.88 -23.34 -2.93
C ALA A 476 -20.82 -22.36 -3.50
N TRP A 477 -20.84 -21.10 -3.05
CA TRP A 477 -19.82 -20.12 -3.42
C TRP A 477 -18.43 -20.52 -2.89
N ILE A 478 -18.33 -20.97 -1.63
CA ILE A 478 -17.08 -21.43 -1.02
C ILE A 478 -16.50 -22.61 -1.81
N GLU A 479 -17.32 -23.57 -2.23
CA GLU A 479 -16.86 -24.72 -3.02
C GLU A 479 -16.40 -24.30 -4.43
N SER A 480 -17.10 -23.36 -5.07
CA SER A 480 -16.66 -22.79 -6.37
C SER A 480 -15.31 -22.07 -6.21
N TRP A 481 -15.19 -21.25 -5.18
CA TRP A 481 -13.96 -20.53 -4.88
C TRP A 481 -12.78 -21.48 -4.67
N LYS A 482 -12.95 -22.54 -3.86
CA LYS A 482 -11.92 -23.56 -3.63
C LYS A 482 -11.51 -24.25 -4.93
N LYS A 483 -12.46 -24.57 -5.80
CA LYS A 483 -12.19 -25.19 -7.10
C LYS A 483 -11.37 -24.27 -8.00
N ASP A 484 -11.75 -23.00 -8.12
CA ASP A 484 -11.07 -22.03 -8.96
C ASP A 484 -9.62 -21.75 -8.47
N HIS A 485 -9.34 -21.96 -7.18
CA HIS A 485 -8.02 -21.75 -6.57
C HIS A 485 -7.20 -23.05 -6.42
N SER A 486 -7.80 -24.23 -6.65
CA SER A 486 -7.11 -25.52 -6.65
C SER A 486 -6.61 -25.97 -8.04
N GLU A 487 -7.13 -25.39 -9.14
CA GLU A 487 -6.73 -25.71 -10.53
C GLU A 487 -5.48 -24.94 -11.01
N THR A 488 -4.75 -24.26 -10.10
CA THR A 488 -3.57 -23.46 -10.47
C THR A 488 -2.24 -24.12 -10.03
N GLU A 489 -2.23 -25.47 -9.88
CA GLU A 489 -0.99 -26.28 -9.77
C GLU A 489 -0.41 -26.68 -11.13
#